data_39d3ef0b97bb2fa1be2d67dbab95fca7
#
_entry.id   39d3ef0b97bb2fa1be2d67dbab95fca7
#
_cell.length_a   1.000
_cell.length_b   1.000
_cell.length_c   1.000
_cell.angle_alpha   90.00
_cell.angle_beta   90.00
_cell.angle_gamma   90.00
#
_symmetry.space_group_name_H-M   'P 1'
#
loop_
_entity.id
_entity.type
_entity.pdbx_description
1 polymer ?
#
loop_
_entity_poly.entity_id
_entity_poly.type
_entity_poly.pdbx_seq_one_letter_code
_entity_poly.pdbx_strand_id
1 'polypeptide(L)'
;VVVSALVIQDPRERPADKRQAADQAHQRWHDPDSDFVALLNLWHGIENAREALSGNQLRRWCREHYINYLRMREWHDTFRQLRQLLRDMDIEVPPPLPRDEDESEEQARQARRKTSGKLHQALLSGLLSNLGTLLENREYLGARNRKFMIHPGSGLARKSPKWVMAFELIETTKLFARTVAKIDPQWIEPQAQHLVKSSYSEPHWEMKRAQVVAFEQVTLFGLPIVARRRVHYGPIAPQESRELFIRRALVEGEFQTRGAFFAHNRALIAEVEALEDRARRRDILVDEESLFAFYDERIPADIVNGKGFEHWRKQAEQQQPELLKFDLEALKARDAHDVTQAQYPDHLTLAGVAYPVSYHFDPDAEDDGVTLTVPAAMLPQLPAHALDWLVPGLLREKCIALLKSLPKSLRRQVVQNTR
;
A
#
# COMPACT_ATOMS: atom_id res chain seq x y z
N VAL A 1 8.63 -16.38 35.76
CA VAL A 1 8.78 -15.20 36.64
C VAL A 1 7.72 -14.14 36.28
N VAL A 2 7.73 -13.55 35.09
CA VAL A 2 6.79 -12.45 34.77
C VAL A 2 5.34 -12.93 34.88
N VAL A 3 4.99 -14.06 34.24
CA VAL A 3 3.62 -14.60 34.29
C VAL A 3 3.13 -14.84 35.73
N SER A 4 4.01 -15.36 36.61
CA SER A 4 3.64 -15.54 38.04
C SER A 4 3.41 -14.21 38.79
N ALA A 5 4.09 -13.13 38.36
CA ALA A 5 3.86 -11.79 38.91
C ALA A 5 2.50 -11.20 38.51
N LEU A 6 1.99 -11.57 37.33
CA LEU A 6 0.75 -11.00 36.78
C LEU A 6 -0.51 -11.54 37.44
N VAL A 7 -0.44 -12.69 38.12
CA VAL A 7 -1.60 -13.32 38.77
C VAL A 7 -1.67 -13.04 40.29
N ILE A 8 -0.67 -12.35 40.84
CA ILE A 8 -0.65 -11.93 42.24
C ILE A 8 -0.83 -10.42 42.36
N GLN A 9 -1.14 -9.96 43.57
CA GLN A 9 -1.09 -8.52 43.85
C GLN A 9 0.36 -8.02 43.86
N ASP A 10 0.63 -6.88 43.22
CA ASP A 10 1.97 -6.28 43.16
C ASP A 10 2.60 -6.23 44.57
N PRO A 11 3.77 -6.83 44.80
CA PRO A 11 4.43 -6.80 46.08
C PRO A 11 4.94 -5.43 46.53
N ARG A 12 5.05 -4.47 45.61
CA ARG A 12 5.45 -3.09 45.92
C ARG A 12 4.35 -2.35 46.61
N GLU A 13 4.63 -1.78 47.78
CA GLU A 13 3.71 -0.98 48.57
C GLU A 13 4.01 0.51 48.41
N ARG A 14 2.97 1.32 48.40
CA ARG A 14 3.06 2.79 48.35
C ARG A 14 2.17 3.40 49.43
N PRO A 15 2.60 3.34 50.71
CA PRO A 15 1.83 3.94 51.81
C PRO A 15 1.56 5.41 51.55
N ALA A 16 0.36 5.88 51.90
CA ALA A 16 -0.06 7.25 51.58
C ALA A 16 0.84 8.33 52.20
N ASP A 17 1.38 8.07 53.36
CA ASP A 17 2.30 8.93 54.13
C ASP A 17 3.76 8.87 53.65
N LYS A 18 4.15 7.85 52.86
CA LYS A 18 5.54 7.57 52.43
C LYS A 18 5.69 7.35 50.93
N ARG A 19 4.76 7.85 50.14
CA ARG A 19 4.76 7.64 48.66
C ARG A 19 6.09 8.00 47.99
N GLN A 20 6.65 9.17 48.31
CA GLN A 20 7.90 9.63 47.72
C GLN A 20 9.08 8.71 48.05
N ALA A 21 9.21 8.30 49.30
CA ALA A 21 10.26 7.37 49.74
C ALA A 21 10.12 5.99 49.09
N ALA A 22 8.89 5.48 48.97
CA ALA A 22 8.60 4.22 48.31
C ALA A 22 8.95 4.30 46.80
N ASP A 23 8.55 5.38 46.14
CA ASP A 23 8.87 5.59 44.71
C ASP A 23 10.39 5.67 44.45
N GLN A 24 11.12 6.33 45.33
CA GLN A 24 12.57 6.38 45.29
C GLN A 24 13.23 5.01 45.51
N ALA A 25 12.71 4.23 46.46
CA ALA A 25 13.20 2.87 46.69
C ALA A 25 12.93 1.93 45.52
N HIS A 26 11.79 2.07 44.83
CA HIS A 26 11.40 1.25 43.70
C HIS A 26 12.10 1.65 42.38
N GLN A 27 12.68 2.86 42.32
CA GLN A 27 13.28 3.37 41.08
C GLN A 27 14.41 2.48 40.56
N ARG A 28 15.13 1.77 41.43
CA ARG A 28 16.20 0.83 41.06
C ARG A 28 15.75 -0.34 40.18
N TRP A 29 14.49 -0.71 40.24
CA TRP A 29 13.89 -1.79 39.43
C TRP A 29 13.13 -1.29 38.23
N HIS A 30 13.03 0.03 38.10
CA HIS A 30 12.30 0.64 36.99
C HIS A 30 12.96 0.33 35.65
N ASP A 31 12.16 0.00 34.65
CA ASP A 31 12.58 -0.05 33.26
C ASP A 31 11.82 1.04 32.46
N PRO A 32 12.54 1.80 31.63
CA PRO A 32 11.94 2.93 30.94
C PRO A 32 10.96 2.56 29.83
N ASP A 33 10.99 1.33 29.33
CA ASP A 33 10.24 0.89 28.16
C ASP A 33 9.29 -0.28 28.48
N SER A 34 9.34 -0.85 29.74
CA SER A 34 8.53 -2.02 30.07
C SER A 34 8.30 -2.21 31.56
N ASP A 35 7.05 -2.20 31.98
CA ASP A 35 6.66 -2.62 33.33
C ASP A 35 6.91 -4.13 33.54
N PHE A 36 6.86 -4.96 32.51
CA PHE A 36 7.18 -6.39 32.58
C PHE A 36 8.66 -6.62 32.91
N VAL A 37 9.55 -5.84 32.30
CA VAL A 37 10.99 -5.88 32.62
C VAL A 37 11.24 -5.33 34.04
N ALA A 38 10.50 -4.31 34.48
CA ALA A 38 10.56 -3.80 35.83
C ALA A 38 10.20 -4.88 36.86
N LEU A 39 9.19 -5.73 36.60
CA LEU A 39 8.87 -6.89 37.42
C LEU A 39 10.02 -7.92 37.43
N LEU A 40 10.66 -8.16 36.30
CA LEU A 40 11.80 -9.07 36.24
C LEU A 40 13.00 -8.52 37.04
N ASN A 41 13.28 -7.23 36.97
CA ASN A 41 14.31 -6.57 37.78
C ASN A 41 14.02 -6.65 39.27
N LEU A 42 12.77 -6.46 39.66
CA LEU A 42 12.32 -6.62 41.03
C LEU A 42 12.54 -8.05 41.53
N TRP A 43 12.17 -9.05 40.73
CA TRP A 43 12.42 -10.47 41.05
C TRP A 43 13.89 -10.75 41.31
N HIS A 44 14.78 -10.30 40.43
CA HIS A 44 16.23 -10.48 40.60
C HIS A 44 16.73 -9.78 41.88
N GLY A 45 16.23 -8.57 42.16
CA GLY A 45 16.56 -7.88 43.41
C GLY A 45 16.12 -8.66 44.69
N ILE A 46 14.93 -9.27 44.64
CA ILE A 46 14.41 -10.11 45.71
C ILE A 46 15.23 -11.39 45.86
N GLU A 47 15.54 -12.07 44.77
CA GLU A 47 16.36 -13.30 44.81
C GLU A 47 17.74 -13.06 45.37
N ASN A 48 18.44 -12.01 44.91
CA ASN A 48 19.73 -11.62 45.44
C ASN A 48 19.67 -11.35 46.95
N ALA A 49 18.61 -10.68 47.42
CA ALA A 49 18.41 -10.44 48.86
C ALA A 49 18.11 -11.74 49.63
N ARG A 50 17.37 -12.68 49.02
CA ARG A 50 17.07 -13.99 49.64
C ARG A 50 18.29 -14.87 49.81
N GLU A 51 19.20 -14.83 48.83
CA GLU A 51 20.46 -15.60 48.87
C GLU A 51 21.43 -15.04 49.90
N ALA A 52 21.45 -13.71 50.07
CA ALA A 52 22.41 -13.03 50.93
C ALA A 52 21.96 -12.86 52.39
N LEU A 53 20.66 -12.92 52.70
CA LEU A 53 20.12 -12.52 54.00
C LEU A 53 19.39 -13.67 54.70
N SER A 54 19.50 -13.69 56.05
CA SER A 54 18.67 -14.58 56.88
C SER A 54 17.19 -14.15 56.84
N GLY A 55 16.28 -15.05 57.22
CA GLY A 55 14.84 -14.79 57.16
C GLY A 55 14.37 -13.53 57.90
N ASN A 56 14.98 -13.18 59.05
CA ASN A 56 14.67 -11.95 59.77
C ASN A 56 15.25 -10.71 59.08
N GLN A 57 16.45 -10.82 58.54
CA GLN A 57 17.09 -9.75 57.79
C GLN A 57 16.31 -9.47 56.47
N LEU A 58 15.83 -10.54 55.81
CA LEU A 58 15.01 -10.40 54.60
C LEU A 58 13.68 -9.67 54.86
N ARG A 59 13.02 -9.97 56.02
CA ARG A 59 11.81 -9.22 56.40
C ARG A 59 12.09 -7.75 56.68
N ARG A 60 13.25 -7.43 57.27
CA ARG A 60 13.69 -6.06 57.49
C ARG A 60 13.98 -5.37 56.14
N TRP A 61 14.71 -6.04 55.26
CA TRP A 61 14.99 -5.56 53.91
C TRP A 61 13.71 -5.25 53.10
N CYS A 62 12.70 -6.14 53.14
CA CYS A 62 11.41 -5.89 52.52
C CYS A 62 10.75 -4.61 53.03
N ARG A 63 10.74 -4.37 54.35
CA ARG A 63 10.19 -3.15 54.95
C ARG A 63 10.93 -1.88 54.50
N GLU A 64 12.26 -1.93 54.50
CA GLU A 64 13.12 -0.81 54.10
C GLU A 64 12.93 -0.45 52.61
N HIS A 65 12.56 -1.43 51.78
CA HIS A 65 12.32 -1.26 50.35
C HIS A 65 10.83 -1.18 49.96
N TYR A 66 9.93 -1.07 50.94
CA TYR A 66 8.48 -1.02 50.71
C TYR A 66 7.96 -2.18 49.88
N ILE A 67 8.41 -3.41 50.20
CA ILE A 67 7.96 -4.66 49.60
C ILE A 67 7.14 -5.43 50.65
N ASN A 68 5.93 -5.87 50.26
CA ASN A 68 5.11 -6.74 51.06
C ASN A 68 5.71 -8.15 51.10
N TYR A 69 6.15 -8.57 52.24
CA TYR A 69 6.79 -9.88 52.44
C TYR A 69 5.87 -11.07 52.12
N LEU A 70 4.58 -10.98 52.42
CA LEU A 70 3.63 -12.06 52.14
C LEU A 70 3.37 -12.21 50.65
N ARG A 71 3.16 -11.09 49.92
CA ARG A 71 2.99 -11.10 48.50
C ARG A 71 4.27 -11.57 47.77
N MET A 72 5.43 -11.21 48.27
CA MET A 72 6.70 -11.74 47.78
C MET A 72 6.76 -13.28 47.88
N ARG A 73 6.33 -13.84 49.04
CA ARG A 73 6.25 -15.30 49.22
C ARG A 73 5.23 -15.94 48.27
N GLU A 74 4.06 -15.36 48.16
CA GLU A 74 3.03 -15.80 47.20
C GLU A 74 3.57 -15.85 45.77
N TRP A 75 4.34 -14.81 45.35
CA TRP A 75 4.99 -14.81 44.07
C TRP A 75 5.94 -16.00 43.87
N HIS A 76 6.76 -16.28 44.89
CA HIS A 76 7.66 -17.42 44.86
C HIS A 76 6.94 -18.75 44.79
N ASP A 77 5.85 -18.91 45.54
CA ASP A 77 5.06 -20.13 45.54
C ASP A 77 4.38 -20.34 44.18
N THR A 78 3.79 -19.30 43.63
CA THR A 78 3.20 -19.33 42.29
C THR A 78 4.25 -19.65 41.20
N PHE A 79 5.43 -19.06 41.28
CA PHE A 79 6.52 -19.37 40.37
C PHE A 79 6.94 -20.84 40.45
N ARG A 80 7.07 -21.40 41.66
CA ARG A 80 7.42 -22.81 41.84
C ARG A 80 6.34 -23.74 41.27
N GLN A 81 5.07 -23.42 41.49
CA GLN A 81 3.94 -24.18 40.94
C GLN A 81 3.97 -24.17 39.41
N LEU A 82 4.12 -23.01 38.78
CA LEU A 82 4.22 -22.92 37.30
C LEU A 82 5.42 -23.69 36.76
N ARG A 83 6.56 -23.64 37.47
CA ARG A 83 7.75 -24.38 37.06
C ARG A 83 7.56 -25.89 37.19
N GLN A 84 6.81 -26.36 38.19
CA GLN A 84 6.46 -27.77 38.35
C GLN A 84 5.53 -28.21 37.22
N LEU A 85 4.50 -27.42 36.88
CA LEU A 85 3.61 -27.72 35.74
C LEU A 85 4.36 -27.86 34.42
N LEU A 86 5.37 -27.01 34.17
CA LEU A 86 6.20 -27.13 32.95
C LEU A 86 6.97 -28.45 32.92
N ARG A 87 7.50 -28.91 34.08
CA ARG A 87 8.18 -30.21 34.15
C ARG A 87 7.21 -31.36 33.92
N ASP A 88 6.02 -31.29 34.49
CA ASP A 88 4.97 -32.31 34.32
C ASP A 88 4.46 -32.39 32.87
N MET A 89 4.71 -31.33 32.08
CA MET A 89 4.43 -31.26 30.63
C MET A 89 5.66 -31.61 29.75
N ASP A 90 6.74 -32.11 30.34
CA ASP A 90 8.02 -32.39 29.68
C ASP A 90 8.64 -31.17 28.95
N ILE A 91 8.34 -29.96 29.45
CA ILE A 91 8.92 -28.71 28.91
C ILE A 91 10.17 -28.36 29.72
N GLU A 92 11.34 -28.53 29.10
CA GLU A 92 12.58 -28.10 29.73
C GLU A 92 12.70 -26.58 29.77
N VAL A 93 12.93 -26.03 30.96
CA VAL A 93 13.27 -24.62 31.14
C VAL A 93 14.78 -24.50 31.12
N PRO A 94 15.40 -23.89 30.12
CA PRO A 94 16.85 -23.75 30.07
C PRO A 94 17.36 -22.97 31.29
N PRO A 95 18.58 -23.28 31.77
CA PRO A 95 19.20 -22.52 32.84
C PRO A 95 19.40 -21.06 32.44
N PRO A 96 19.45 -20.13 33.39
CA PRO A 96 19.80 -18.74 33.09
C PRO A 96 21.14 -18.70 32.34
N LEU A 97 21.22 -17.86 31.33
CA LEU A 97 22.50 -17.64 30.62
C LEU A 97 23.52 -17.08 31.64
N PRO A 98 24.75 -17.62 31.69
CA PRO A 98 25.81 -17.07 32.49
C PRO A 98 26.06 -15.61 32.07
N ARG A 99 26.33 -14.75 33.02
CA ARG A 99 26.80 -13.40 32.75
C ARG A 99 28.27 -13.50 32.37
N ASP A 100 28.63 -13.02 31.19
CA ASP A 100 30.03 -12.79 30.84
C ASP A 100 30.53 -11.60 31.67
N GLU A 101 31.51 -11.83 32.54
CA GLU A 101 32.09 -10.79 33.40
C GLU A 101 32.87 -9.74 32.60
N ASP A 102 33.25 -10.04 31.36
CA ASP A 102 34.03 -9.16 30.44
C ASP A 102 33.15 -8.40 29.43
N GLU A 103 31.82 -8.44 29.56
CA GLU A 103 30.89 -7.81 28.62
C GLU A 103 30.88 -6.28 28.80
N SER A 104 31.19 -5.52 27.71
CA SER A 104 31.12 -4.06 27.76
C SER A 104 29.68 -3.59 28.08
N GLU A 105 29.53 -2.40 28.71
CA GLU A 105 28.20 -1.85 29.05
C GLU A 105 27.27 -1.74 27.84
N GLU A 106 27.81 -1.51 26.66
CA GLU A 106 27.04 -1.40 25.42
C GLU A 106 26.54 -2.78 24.93
N GLN A 107 27.39 -3.80 25.02
CA GLN A 107 27.02 -5.19 24.71
C GLN A 107 25.98 -5.71 25.72
N ALA A 108 26.15 -5.46 27.01
CA ALA A 108 25.17 -5.78 28.05
C ALA A 108 23.81 -5.07 27.79
N ARG A 109 23.83 -3.80 27.38
CA ARG A 109 22.61 -3.05 27.01
C ARG A 109 21.92 -3.65 25.77
N GLN A 110 22.69 -4.04 24.76
CA GLN A 110 22.16 -4.67 23.55
C GLN A 110 21.61 -6.06 23.83
N ALA A 111 22.29 -6.88 24.62
CA ALA A 111 21.81 -8.20 25.08
C ALA A 111 20.51 -8.08 25.89
N ARG A 112 20.42 -7.12 26.82
CA ARG A 112 19.20 -6.82 27.57
C ARG A 112 18.04 -6.42 26.65
N ARG A 113 18.26 -5.57 25.66
CA ARG A 113 17.23 -5.19 24.66
C ARG A 113 16.76 -6.39 23.85
N LYS A 114 17.66 -7.24 23.42
CA LYS A 114 17.33 -8.46 22.67
C LYS A 114 16.52 -9.45 23.51
N THR A 115 16.90 -9.65 24.77
CA THR A 115 16.20 -10.51 25.72
C THR A 115 14.83 -9.96 26.06
N SER A 116 14.72 -8.63 26.28
CA SER A 116 13.46 -7.93 26.51
C SER A 116 12.53 -8.06 25.31
N GLY A 117 13.04 -7.92 24.08
CA GLY A 117 12.26 -8.13 22.86
C GLY A 117 11.68 -9.54 22.75
N LYS A 118 12.47 -10.57 23.05
CA LYS A 118 11.98 -11.97 23.07
C LYS A 118 10.92 -12.20 24.15
N LEU A 119 11.10 -11.61 25.33
CA LEU A 119 10.11 -11.66 26.41
C LEU A 119 8.78 -11.03 25.95
N HIS A 120 8.83 -9.84 25.35
CA HIS A 120 7.63 -9.16 24.87
C HIS A 120 6.94 -9.93 23.76
N GLN A 121 7.68 -10.52 22.81
CA GLN A 121 7.11 -11.37 21.77
C GLN A 121 6.41 -12.60 22.35
N ALA A 122 7.01 -13.25 23.36
CA ALA A 122 6.38 -14.38 24.04
C ALA A 122 5.09 -13.97 24.78
N LEU A 123 5.08 -12.82 25.46
CA LEU A 123 3.88 -12.29 26.13
C LEU A 123 2.81 -11.84 25.14
N LEU A 124 3.22 -11.29 24.01
CA LEU A 124 2.34 -10.77 22.97
C LEU A 124 1.39 -11.84 22.46
N SER A 125 1.82 -13.10 22.32
CA SER A 125 0.97 -14.21 21.88
C SER A 125 -0.31 -14.38 22.72
N GLY A 126 -0.23 -14.06 24.03
CA GLY A 126 -1.39 -14.11 24.94
C GLY A 126 -2.10 -12.77 25.13
N LEU A 127 -1.57 -11.67 24.61
CA LEU A 127 -2.06 -10.30 24.89
C LEU A 127 -2.47 -9.53 23.63
N LEU A 128 -2.75 -10.23 22.53
CA LEU A 128 -3.11 -9.63 21.23
C LEU A 128 -4.36 -8.73 21.28
N SER A 129 -5.25 -8.94 22.24
CA SER A 129 -6.43 -8.10 22.44
C SER A 129 -6.17 -6.81 23.23
N ASN A 130 -5.00 -6.70 23.87
CA ASN A 130 -4.63 -5.60 24.77
C ASN A 130 -3.54 -4.70 24.18
N LEU A 131 -3.55 -4.56 22.86
CA LEU A 131 -2.66 -3.68 22.13
C LEU A 131 -3.26 -2.28 21.97
N GLY A 132 -2.41 -1.28 21.82
CA GLY A 132 -2.85 0.07 21.51
C GLY A 132 -1.83 0.85 20.69
N THR A 133 -2.35 1.69 19.82
CA THR A 133 -1.58 2.71 19.10
C THR A 133 -1.93 4.08 19.61
N LEU A 134 -0.91 4.92 19.80
CA LEU A 134 -1.05 6.26 20.33
C LEU A 134 -1.88 7.14 19.38
N LEU A 135 -2.89 7.78 19.93
CA LEU A 135 -3.63 8.89 19.35
C LEU A 135 -3.11 10.22 19.92
N GLU A 136 -3.87 11.27 19.73
CA GLU A 136 -3.63 12.56 20.36
C GLU A 136 -3.90 12.50 21.88
N ASN A 137 -3.41 13.49 22.63
CA ASN A 137 -3.68 13.69 24.06
C ASN A 137 -3.33 12.47 24.98
N ARG A 138 -2.34 11.65 24.60
CA ARG A 138 -1.92 10.45 25.34
C ARG A 138 -3.00 9.36 25.45
N GLU A 139 -4.01 9.42 24.62
CA GLU A 139 -4.96 8.34 24.45
C GLU A 139 -4.42 7.29 23.46
N TYR A 140 -4.79 6.05 23.66
CA TYR A 140 -4.48 4.93 22.80
C TYR A 140 -5.74 4.35 22.19
N LEU A 141 -5.71 4.07 20.89
CA LEU A 141 -6.71 3.27 20.23
C LEU A 141 -6.33 1.79 20.39
N GLY A 142 -7.21 1.02 20.99
CA GLY A 142 -7.05 -0.43 21.18
C GLY A 142 -8.03 -1.25 20.35
N ALA A 143 -8.05 -2.54 20.61
CA ALA A 143 -8.96 -3.50 20.00
C ALA A 143 -10.43 -3.06 20.14
N ARG A 144 -11.26 -3.36 19.11
CA ARG A 144 -12.69 -3.03 19.07
C ARG A 144 -12.98 -1.54 19.24
N ASN A 145 -12.08 -0.70 18.74
CA ASN A 145 -12.18 0.75 18.79
C ASN A 145 -12.25 1.35 20.21
N ARG A 146 -11.78 0.61 21.23
CA ARG A 146 -11.76 1.08 22.62
C ARG A 146 -10.59 2.04 22.81
N LYS A 147 -10.87 3.18 23.47
CA LYS A 147 -9.83 4.16 23.82
C LYS A 147 -9.42 3.97 25.28
N PHE A 148 -8.12 4.01 25.55
CA PHE A 148 -7.58 3.89 26.89
C PHE A 148 -6.37 4.81 27.10
N MET A 149 -5.97 4.99 28.34
CA MET A 149 -4.75 5.70 28.74
C MET A 149 -3.82 4.77 29.51
N ILE A 150 -2.52 5.03 29.47
CA ILE A 150 -1.59 4.32 30.36
C ILE A 150 -1.83 4.78 31.80
N HIS A 151 -1.94 3.82 32.73
CA HIS A 151 -2.14 4.14 34.14
C HIS A 151 -0.97 4.98 34.68
N PRO A 152 -1.23 6.04 35.50
CA PRO A 152 -0.19 6.95 35.99
C PRO A 152 0.92 6.27 36.81
N GLY A 153 0.66 5.08 37.36
CA GLY A 153 1.66 4.27 38.07
C GLY A 153 2.63 3.49 37.18
N SER A 154 2.41 3.44 35.87
CA SER A 154 3.33 2.83 34.91
C SER A 154 4.52 3.74 34.64
N GLY A 155 5.69 3.13 34.44
CA GLY A 155 6.90 3.82 33.99
C GLY A 155 6.78 4.50 32.63
N LEU A 156 5.81 4.08 31.80
CA LEU A 156 5.60 4.58 30.46
C LEU A 156 4.58 5.73 30.39
N ALA A 157 3.86 6.05 31.47
CA ALA A 157 2.78 7.03 31.46
C ALA A 157 3.17 8.42 30.93
N ARG A 158 4.41 8.85 31.16
CA ARG A 158 4.95 10.14 30.70
C ARG A 158 5.56 10.09 29.32
N LYS A 159 5.99 8.90 28.85
CA LYS A 159 6.72 8.72 27.58
C LYS A 159 5.79 8.53 26.38
N SER A 160 4.61 7.98 26.60
CA SER A 160 3.58 7.74 25.59
C SER A 160 4.14 7.13 24.29
N PRO A 161 4.73 5.92 24.31
CA PRO A 161 5.27 5.29 23.11
C PRO A 161 4.18 5.02 22.09
N LYS A 162 4.53 5.02 20.79
CA LYS A 162 3.57 4.88 19.70
C LYS A 162 2.74 3.59 19.76
N TRP A 163 3.38 2.48 20.13
CA TRP A 163 2.71 1.18 20.29
C TRP A 163 2.96 0.59 21.65
N VAL A 164 1.91 0.08 22.24
CA VAL A 164 1.95 -0.54 23.57
C VAL A 164 1.20 -1.86 23.61
N MET A 165 1.66 -2.73 24.49
CA MET A 165 0.99 -3.94 24.92
C MET A 165 0.73 -3.82 26.43
N ALA A 166 -0.48 -4.10 26.88
CA ALA A 166 -0.87 -4.06 28.28
C ALA A 166 -1.27 -5.46 28.78
N PHE A 167 -0.99 -5.75 30.04
CA PHE A 167 -1.50 -6.96 30.66
C PHE A 167 -3.01 -6.90 30.84
N GLU A 168 -3.52 -5.79 31.37
CA GLU A 168 -4.94 -5.61 31.65
C GLU A 168 -5.42 -4.20 31.33
N LEU A 169 -6.70 -4.08 31.03
CA LEU A 169 -7.41 -2.83 30.89
C LEU A 169 -8.46 -2.72 31.98
N ILE A 170 -8.30 -1.73 32.89
CA ILE A 170 -9.16 -1.53 34.07
C ILE A 170 -9.99 -0.28 33.84
N GLU A 171 -11.29 -0.40 34.01
CA GLU A 171 -12.24 0.70 33.96
C GLU A 171 -12.42 1.29 35.37
N THR A 172 -12.16 2.60 35.45
CA THR A 172 -12.42 3.41 36.64
C THR A 172 -13.23 4.63 36.22
N THR A 173 -12.73 5.85 36.39
CA THR A 173 -13.29 7.04 35.72
C THR A 173 -13.00 7.08 34.22
N LYS A 174 -11.95 6.39 33.82
CA LYS A 174 -11.53 6.13 32.42
C LYS A 174 -11.00 4.71 32.31
N LEU A 175 -10.80 4.25 31.10
CA LEU A 175 -10.15 2.98 30.86
C LEU A 175 -8.63 3.16 30.91
N PHE A 176 -7.96 2.42 31.80
CA PHE A 176 -6.52 2.48 32.01
C PHE A 176 -5.85 1.13 31.71
N ALA A 177 -4.73 1.20 31.00
CA ALA A 177 -3.83 0.08 30.79
C ALA A 177 -2.84 -0.04 31.97
N ARG A 178 -2.76 -1.21 32.56
CA ARG A 178 -1.81 -1.55 33.61
C ARG A 178 -0.79 -2.56 33.11
N THR A 179 0.41 -2.50 33.68
CA THR A 179 1.56 -3.32 33.32
C THR A 179 1.78 -3.29 31.81
N VAL A 180 2.41 -2.21 31.38
CA VAL A 180 2.49 -1.84 29.96
C VAL A 180 3.92 -2.01 29.48
N ALA A 181 4.08 -2.42 28.23
CA ALA A 181 5.36 -2.38 27.52
C ALA A 181 5.23 -1.68 26.17
N LYS A 182 6.28 -0.97 25.79
CA LYS A 182 6.50 -0.55 24.43
C LYS A 182 6.78 -1.78 23.56
N ILE A 183 6.14 -1.86 22.37
CA ILE A 183 6.36 -2.94 21.42
C ILE A 183 6.68 -2.41 20.03
N ASP A 184 7.29 -3.28 19.21
CA ASP A 184 7.43 -3.03 17.78
C ASP A 184 6.19 -3.60 17.05
N PRO A 185 5.46 -2.80 16.25
CA PRO A 185 4.30 -3.29 15.51
C PRO A 185 4.62 -4.43 14.54
N GLN A 186 5.87 -4.56 14.10
CA GLN A 186 6.30 -5.67 13.24
C GLN A 186 6.18 -7.05 13.91
N TRP A 187 6.14 -7.11 15.24
CA TRP A 187 5.96 -8.37 15.98
C TRP A 187 4.51 -8.85 15.99
N ILE A 188 3.54 -7.95 15.73
CA ILE A 188 2.12 -8.24 15.88
C ILE A 188 1.64 -9.21 14.81
N GLU A 189 1.88 -8.87 13.55
CA GLU A 189 1.37 -9.63 12.40
C GLU A 189 1.81 -11.11 12.41
N PRO A 190 3.11 -11.45 12.63
CA PRO A 190 3.55 -12.85 12.70
C PRO A 190 2.88 -13.65 13.83
N GLN A 191 2.58 -13.02 14.94
CA GLN A 191 1.93 -13.67 16.10
C GLN A 191 0.41 -13.78 15.93
N ALA A 192 -0.19 -12.90 15.12
CA ALA A 192 -1.62 -12.75 14.97
C ALA A 192 -2.16 -13.26 13.64
N GLN A 193 -1.40 -14.03 12.84
CA GLN A 193 -1.77 -14.48 11.49
C GLN A 193 -3.18 -15.07 11.40
N HIS A 194 -3.62 -15.80 12.42
CA HIS A 194 -4.93 -16.43 12.50
C HIS A 194 -6.07 -15.48 12.93
N LEU A 195 -5.77 -14.23 13.28
CA LEU A 195 -6.73 -13.24 13.79
C LEU A 195 -6.81 -11.97 12.95
N VAL A 196 -5.80 -11.70 12.12
CA VAL A 196 -5.75 -10.52 11.30
C VAL A 196 -6.71 -10.61 10.12
N LYS A 197 -7.18 -9.45 9.68
CA LYS A 197 -7.96 -9.30 8.44
C LYS A 197 -7.21 -8.35 7.52
N SER A 198 -6.95 -8.81 6.30
CA SER A 198 -6.40 -7.99 5.23
C SER A 198 -7.52 -7.46 4.34
N SER A 199 -7.41 -6.23 3.93
CA SER A 199 -8.22 -5.60 2.90
C SER A 199 -7.31 -4.91 1.89
N TYR A 200 -7.76 -4.87 0.63
CA TYR A 200 -6.96 -4.36 -0.48
C TYR A 200 -7.70 -3.22 -1.14
N SER A 201 -6.97 -2.20 -1.57
CA SER A 201 -7.53 -1.03 -2.21
C SER A 201 -6.63 -0.53 -3.35
N GLU A 202 -7.24 0.23 -4.26
CA GLU A 202 -6.54 0.89 -5.37
C GLU A 202 -5.67 -0.06 -6.21
N PRO A 203 -6.20 -1.19 -6.71
CA PRO A 203 -5.44 -2.04 -7.61
C PRO A 203 -5.11 -1.27 -8.90
N HIS A 204 -3.85 -1.28 -9.30
CA HIS A 204 -3.38 -0.58 -10.48
C HIS A 204 -2.18 -1.26 -11.12
N TRP A 205 -2.01 -1.02 -12.43
CA TRP A 205 -0.86 -1.48 -13.19
C TRP A 205 0.40 -0.69 -12.84
N GLU A 206 1.50 -1.38 -12.58
CA GLU A 206 2.82 -0.77 -12.38
C GLU A 206 3.77 -1.19 -13.51
N MET A 207 3.94 -0.31 -14.51
CA MET A 207 4.72 -0.59 -15.71
C MET A 207 6.17 -1.02 -15.39
N LYS A 208 6.86 -0.36 -14.44
CA LYS A 208 8.26 -0.69 -14.08
C LYS A 208 8.44 -2.11 -13.56
N ARG A 209 7.45 -2.67 -12.88
CA ARG A 209 7.46 -4.02 -12.34
C ARG A 209 6.71 -5.01 -13.23
N ALA A 210 6.04 -4.51 -14.24
CA ALA A 210 5.17 -5.27 -15.14
C ALA A 210 4.18 -6.17 -14.37
N GLN A 211 3.53 -5.63 -13.35
CA GLN A 211 2.56 -6.35 -12.51
C GLN A 211 1.51 -5.41 -11.92
N VAL A 212 0.38 -5.97 -11.57
CA VAL A 212 -0.64 -5.25 -10.80
C VAL A 212 -0.25 -5.24 -9.32
N VAL A 213 -0.33 -4.08 -8.71
CA VAL A 213 -0.10 -3.86 -7.29
C VAL A 213 -1.35 -3.25 -6.65
N ALA A 214 -1.53 -3.51 -5.36
CA ALA A 214 -2.58 -2.90 -4.56
C ALA A 214 -2.00 -2.46 -3.20
N PHE A 215 -2.77 -1.67 -2.45
CA PHE A 215 -2.44 -1.31 -1.08
C PHE A 215 -3.20 -2.21 -0.12
N GLU A 216 -2.44 -2.91 0.71
CA GLU A 216 -2.97 -3.76 1.76
C GLU A 216 -3.06 -2.98 3.07
N GLN A 217 -4.19 -3.08 3.72
CA GLN A 217 -4.40 -2.71 5.11
C GLN A 217 -4.62 -3.97 5.93
N VAL A 218 -3.87 -4.12 7.03
CA VAL A 218 -4.03 -5.26 7.95
C VAL A 218 -4.59 -4.76 9.27
N THR A 219 -5.67 -5.36 9.72
CA THR A 219 -6.34 -5.02 10.99
C THR A 219 -6.37 -6.22 11.94
N LEU A 220 -6.18 -5.94 13.23
CA LEU A 220 -6.34 -6.91 14.31
C LEU A 220 -7.45 -6.43 15.24
N PHE A 221 -8.56 -7.15 15.35
CA PHE A 221 -9.76 -6.73 16.09
C PHE A 221 -10.22 -5.30 15.78
N GLY A 222 -10.08 -4.87 14.50
CA GLY A 222 -10.41 -3.52 14.06
C GLY A 222 -9.30 -2.48 14.28
N LEU A 223 -8.23 -2.82 14.97
CA LEU A 223 -7.06 -1.95 15.13
C LEU A 223 -6.16 -2.07 13.88
N PRO A 224 -5.89 -0.98 13.13
CA PRO A 224 -5.00 -1.03 11.99
C PRO A 224 -3.54 -1.20 12.44
N ILE A 225 -2.99 -2.40 12.21
CA ILE A 225 -1.58 -2.72 12.53
C ILE A 225 -0.65 -2.43 11.36
N VAL A 226 -1.16 -2.53 10.12
CA VAL A 226 -0.53 -2.05 8.90
C VAL A 226 -1.53 -1.14 8.20
N ALA A 227 -1.21 0.15 8.09
CA ALA A 227 -2.14 1.12 7.51
C ALA A 227 -2.19 1.05 5.98
N ARG A 228 -1.03 0.92 5.34
CA ARG A 228 -0.93 0.89 3.88
C ARG A 228 0.40 0.25 3.48
N ARG A 229 0.34 -0.94 2.91
CA ARG A 229 1.50 -1.68 2.40
C ARG A 229 1.27 -2.04 0.94
N ARG A 230 2.21 -1.72 0.07
CA ARG A 230 2.11 -2.11 -1.33
C ARG A 230 2.42 -3.59 -1.48
N VAL A 231 1.52 -4.33 -2.13
CA VAL A 231 1.63 -5.76 -2.35
C VAL A 231 1.43 -6.13 -3.82
N HIS A 232 1.97 -7.27 -4.24
CA HIS A 232 1.68 -7.85 -5.54
C HIS A 232 0.26 -8.42 -5.52
N TYR A 233 -0.61 -7.91 -6.39
CA TYR A 233 -2.04 -8.22 -6.35
C TYR A 233 -2.43 -9.47 -7.15
N GLY A 234 -1.59 -9.89 -8.11
CA GLY A 234 -1.85 -11.05 -8.98
C GLY A 234 -2.25 -12.32 -8.24
N PRO A 235 -1.53 -12.77 -7.18
CA PRO A 235 -1.91 -13.95 -6.40
C PRO A 235 -3.18 -13.78 -5.58
N ILE A 236 -3.57 -12.55 -5.27
CA ILE A 236 -4.70 -12.21 -4.39
C ILE A 236 -6.00 -12.18 -5.20
N ALA A 237 -5.99 -11.48 -6.33
CA ALA A 237 -7.12 -11.36 -7.23
C ALA A 237 -6.65 -11.55 -8.70
N PRO A 238 -6.49 -12.81 -9.15
CA PRO A 238 -5.94 -13.11 -10.47
C PRO A 238 -6.78 -12.55 -11.62
N GLN A 239 -8.10 -12.65 -11.53
CA GLN A 239 -9.01 -12.18 -12.58
C GLN A 239 -8.92 -10.67 -12.78
N GLU A 240 -9.04 -9.89 -11.71
CA GLU A 240 -8.92 -8.43 -11.75
C GLU A 240 -7.52 -7.98 -12.20
N SER A 241 -6.48 -8.68 -11.74
CA SER A 241 -5.10 -8.40 -12.15
C SER A 241 -4.88 -8.70 -13.64
N ARG A 242 -5.50 -9.74 -14.18
CA ARG A 242 -5.44 -10.07 -15.60
C ARG A 242 -6.14 -9.00 -16.43
N GLU A 243 -7.32 -8.57 -16.03
CA GLU A 243 -8.06 -7.52 -16.72
C GLU A 243 -7.25 -6.21 -16.74
N LEU A 244 -6.72 -5.77 -15.59
CA LEU A 244 -5.88 -4.58 -15.50
C LEU A 244 -4.58 -4.72 -16.33
N PHE A 245 -3.97 -5.90 -16.35
CA PHE A 245 -2.81 -6.16 -17.20
C PHE A 245 -3.14 -6.00 -18.68
N ILE A 246 -4.21 -6.62 -19.17
CA ILE A 246 -4.58 -6.54 -20.60
C ILE A 246 -4.94 -5.11 -20.96
N ARG A 247 -5.81 -4.43 -20.20
CA ARG A 247 -6.25 -3.07 -20.51
C ARG A 247 -5.08 -2.08 -20.45
N ARG A 248 -4.36 -2.01 -19.34
CA ARG A 248 -3.30 -1.00 -19.17
C ARG A 248 -2.04 -1.32 -19.94
N ALA A 249 -1.58 -2.57 -19.88
CA ALA A 249 -0.32 -2.93 -20.51
C ALA A 249 -0.43 -3.09 -22.02
N LEU A 250 -1.44 -3.84 -22.52
CA LEU A 250 -1.51 -4.24 -23.91
C LEU A 250 -2.39 -3.31 -24.76
N VAL A 251 -3.56 -2.91 -24.27
CA VAL A 251 -4.47 -2.03 -24.99
C VAL A 251 -3.99 -0.58 -24.93
N GLU A 252 -3.79 -0.02 -23.75
CA GLU A 252 -3.31 1.36 -23.58
C GLU A 252 -1.81 1.54 -23.89
N GLY A 253 -1.06 0.42 -23.95
CA GLY A 253 0.34 0.44 -24.36
C GLY A 253 1.34 0.75 -23.24
N GLU A 254 0.94 0.67 -21.98
CA GLU A 254 1.80 0.89 -20.82
C GLU A 254 2.68 -0.33 -20.50
N PHE A 255 3.37 -0.87 -21.52
CA PHE A 255 4.17 -2.07 -21.38
C PHE A 255 5.51 -1.96 -22.12
N GLN A 256 6.57 -2.41 -21.48
CA GLN A 256 7.88 -2.51 -22.08
C GLN A 256 8.16 -3.94 -22.49
N THR A 257 8.02 -4.24 -23.76
CA THR A 257 8.27 -5.55 -24.35
C THR A 257 9.19 -5.47 -25.56
N ARG A 258 9.90 -6.57 -25.84
CA ARG A 258 10.67 -6.76 -27.09
C ARG A 258 9.87 -7.55 -28.14
N GLY A 259 8.62 -7.86 -27.87
CA GLY A 259 7.74 -8.56 -28.80
C GLY A 259 7.43 -7.71 -30.03
N ALA A 260 7.72 -8.23 -31.24
CA ALA A 260 7.49 -7.51 -32.48
C ALA A 260 6.00 -7.18 -32.71
N PHE A 261 5.09 -8.00 -32.18
CA PHE A 261 3.66 -7.76 -32.24
C PHE A 261 3.27 -6.40 -31.67
N PHE A 262 3.91 -5.99 -30.58
CA PHE A 262 3.54 -4.77 -29.85
C PHE A 262 3.80 -3.50 -30.67
N ALA A 263 5.01 -3.40 -31.28
CA ALA A 263 5.34 -2.30 -32.17
C ALA A 263 4.44 -2.31 -33.43
N HIS A 264 4.16 -3.50 -34.01
CA HIS A 264 3.25 -3.66 -35.12
C HIS A 264 1.84 -3.16 -34.78
N ASN A 265 1.27 -3.62 -33.67
CA ASN A 265 -0.07 -3.24 -33.25
C ASN A 265 -0.20 -1.75 -32.95
N ARG A 266 0.81 -1.17 -32.27
CA ARG A 266 0.85 0.29 -32.02
C ARG A 266 0.91 1.10 -33.31
N ALA A 267 1.67 0.63 -34.28
CA ALA A 267 1.74 1.30 -35.62
C ALA A 267 0.40 1.25 -36.37
N LEU A 268 -0.29 0.09 -36.35
CA LEU A 268 -1.60 -0.05 -36.96
C LEU A 268 -2.68 0.80 -36.25
N ILE A 269 -2.70 0.85 -34.94
CA ILE A 269 -3.62 1.72 -34.19
C ILE A 269 -3.37 3.18 -34.58
N ALA A 270 -2.13 3.63 -34.57
CA ALA A 270 -1.78 5.00 -34.97
C ALA A 270 -2.17 5.30 -36.42
N GLU A 271 -2.09 4.32 -37.34
CA GLU A 271 -2.58 4.47 -38.71
C GLU A 271 -4.09 4.71 -38.77
N VAL A 272 -4.88 3.96 -38.01
CA VAL A 272 -6.35 4.13 -37.93
C VAL A 272 -6.72 5.43 -37.24
N GLU A 273 -6.03 5.82 -36.16
CA GLU A 273 -6.20 7.12 -35.49
C GLU A 273 -5.92 8.29 -36.48
N ALA A 274 -4.89 8.17 -37.29
CA ALA A 274 -4.61 9.17 -38.35
C ALA A 274 -5.71 9.25 -39.41
N LEU A 275 -6.42 8.14 -39.72
CA LEU A 275 -7.61 8.17 -40.57
C LEU A 275 -8.77 8.88 -39.87
N GLU A 276 -8.96 8.68 -38.56
CA GLU A 276 -9.97 9.37 -37.76
C GLU A 276 -9.74 10.89 -37.73
N ASP A 277 -8.50 11.31 -37.52
CA ASP A 277 -8.11 12.72 -37.56
C ASP A 277 -8.40 13.37 -38.91
N ARG A 278 -8.08 12.67 -40.03
CA ARG A 278 -8.38 13.13 -41.38
C ARG A 278 -9.89 13.26 -41.64
N ALA A 279 -10.63 12.23 -41.20
CA ALA A 279 -12.08 12.18 -41.39
C ALA A 279 -12.87 13.04 -40.41
N ARG A 280 -12.22 13.61 -39.40
CA ARG A 280 -12.85 14.30 -38.27
C ARG A 280 -13.93 13.45 -37.59
N ARG A 281 -13.61 12.18 -37.36
CA ARG A 281 -14.51 11.17 -36.78
C ARG A 281 -13.76 10.34 -35.77
N ARG A 282 -14.43 9.83 -34.72
CA ARG A 282 -13.88 8.94 -33.69
C ARG A 282 -14.61 7.59 -33.64
N ASP A 283 -15.07 7.10 -34.80
CA ASP A 283 -15.83 5.85 -34.94
C ASP A 283 -15.27 4.88 -35.99
N ILE A 284 -14.01 5.10 -36.41
CA ILE A 284 -13.31 4.22 -37.36
C ILE A 284 -12.55 3.14 -36.64
N LEU A 285 -11.82 3.48 -35.57
CA LEU A 285 -11.14 2.50 -34.73
C LEU A 285 -12.16 1.71 -33.93
N VAL A 286 -11.95 0.40 -33.78
CA VAL A 286 -12.72 -0.42 -32.83
C VAL A 286 -12.54 0.10 -31.41
N ASP A 287 -13.55 -0.10 -30.58
CA ASP A 287 -13.51 0.33 -29.18
C ASP A 287 -12.48 -0.47 -28.35
N GLU A 288 -12.14 0.08 -27.19
CA GLU A 288 -11.19 -0.56 -26.26
C GLU A 288 -11.65 -1.95 -25.82
N GLU A 289 -12.96 -2.21 -25.76
CA GLU A 289 -13.50 -3.50 -25.38
C GLU A 289 -13.20 -4.56 -26.45
N SER A 290 -13.27 -4.20 -27.71
CA SER A 290 -12.88 -5.07 -28.83
C SER A 290 -11.38 -5.39 -28.82
N LEU A 291 -10.54 -4.39 -28.50
CA LEU A 291 -9.11 -4.61 -28.34
C LEU A 291 -8.79 -5.49 -27.14
N PHE A 292 -9.51 -5.29 -26.03
CA PHE A 292 -9.42 -6.14 -24.85
C PHE A 292 -9.80 -7.59 -25.18
N ALA A 293 -10.96 -7.81 -25.81
CA ALA A 293 -11.47 -9.12 -26.17
C ALA A 293 -10.48 -9.88 -27.07
N PHE A 294 -9.84 -9.20 -28.01
CA PHE A 294 -8.81 -9.80 -28.85
C PHE A 294 -7.69 -10.45 -28.05
N TYR A 295 -7.17 -9.74 -27.03
CA TYR A 295 -6.12 -10.27 -26.18
C TYR A 295 -6.66 -11.31 -25.17
N ASP A 296 -7.85 -11.08 -24.62
CA ASP A 296 -8.46 -11.94 -23.61
C ASP A 296 -8.74 -13.36 -24.14
N GLU A 297 -9.18 -13.48 -25.41
CA GLU A 297 -9.39 -14.76 -26.08
C GLU A 297 -8.11 -15.55 -26.36
N ARG A 298 -6.98 -14.86 -26.53
CA ARG A 298 -5.71 -15.46 -26.98
C ARG A 298 -4.73 -15.74 -25.87
N ILE A 299 -4.76 -14.96 -24.81
CA ILE A 299 -3.85 -15.07 -23.66
C ILE A 299 -4.45 -16.03 -22.63
N PRO A 300 -3.72 -17.05 -22.16
CA PRO A 300 -4.20 -17.99 -21.14
C PRO A 300 -4.63 -17.27 -19.85
N ALA A 301 -5.64 -17.85 -19.17
CA ALA A 301 -6.26 -17.24 -17.99
C ALA A 301 -5.33 -17.10 -16.77
N ASP A 302 -4.26 -17.87 -16.70
CA ASP A 302 -3.25 -17.83 -15.64
C ASP A 302 -2.19 -16.72 -15.82
N ILE A 303 -2.20 -16.03 -16.96
CA ILE A 303 -1.29 -14.93 -17.26
C ILE A 303 -1.86 -13.62 -16.71
N VAL A 304 -1.31 -13.16 -15.60
CA VAL A 304 -1.79 -11.98 -14.84
C VAL A 304 -0.73 -10.87 -14.70
N ASN A 305 0.43 -11.03 -15.35
CA ASN A 305 1.53 -10.05 -15.26
C ASN A 305 2.46 -10.16 -16.47
N GLY A 306 3.30 -9.13 -16.67
CA GLY A 306 4.19 -9.03 -17.81
C GLY A 306 5.28 -10.11 -17.86
N LYS A 307 5.77 -10.59 -16.70
CA LYS A 307 6.79 -11.65 -16.67
C LYS A 307 6.23 -12.99 -17.17
N GLY A 308 5.06 -13.37 -16.69
CA GLY A 308 4.35 -14.56 -17.14
C GLY A 308 3.99 -14.46 -18.62
N PHE A 309 3.48 -13.28 -19.03
CA PHE A 309 3.17 -12.98 -20.43
C PHE A 309 4.39 -13.13 -21.35
N GLU A 310 5.53 -12.54 -21.00
CA GLU A 310 6.74 -12.63 -21.82
C GLU A 310 7.27 -14.07 -21.95
N HIS A 311 7.13 -14.88 -20.90
CA HIS A 311 7.53 -16.29 -20.96
C HIS A 311 6.61 -17.08 -21.89
N TRP A 312 5.30 -16.95 -21.71
CA TRP A 312 4.30 -17.62 -22.56
C TRP A 312 4.38 -17.14 -24.01
N ARG A 313 4.44 -15.83 -24.25
CA ARG A 313 4.48 -15.22 -25.59
C ARG A 313 5.59 -15.81 -26.46
N LYS A 314 6.81 -15.93 -25.89
CA LYS A 314 7.96 -16.49 -26.64
C LYS A 314 7.69 -17.90 -27.15
N GLN A 315 6.96 -18.70 -26.41
CA GLN A 315 6.58 -20.05 -26.82
C GLN A 315 5.42 -20.04 -27.82
N ALA A 316 4.43 -19.20 -27.56
CA ALA A 316 3.26 -19.07 -28.44
C ALA A 316 3.64 -18.52 -29.84
N GLU A 317 4.49 -17.49 -29.92
CA GLU A 317 4.96 -16.92 -31.18
C GLU A 317 5.84 -17.88 -32.02
N GLN A 318 6.52 -18.87 -31.38
CA GLN A 318 7.23 -19.92 -32.13
C GLN A 318 6.28 -20.83 -32.89
N GLN A 319 5.08 -21.06 -32.37
CA GLN A 319 4.07 -21.91 -32.99
C GLN A 319 3.16 -21.10 -33.93
N GLN A 320 2.80 -19.88 -33.54
CA GLN A 320 1.91 -18.99 -34.26
C GLN A 320 2.46 -17.53 -34.23
N PRO A 321 3.33 -17.16 -35.18
CA PRO A 321 3.99 -15.83 -35.19
C PRO A 321 3.03 -14.64 -35.24
N GLU A 322 1.83 -14.83 -35.79
CA GLU A 322 0.83 -13.78 -35.98
C GLU A 322 -0.25 -13.76 -34.88
N LEU A 323 -0.17 -14.64 -33.87
CA LEU A 323 -1.21 -14.82 -32.85
C LEU A 323 -1.64 -13.53 -32.15
N LEU A 324 -0.69 -12.64 -31.85
CA LEU A 324 -0.91 -11.40 -31.12
C LEU A 324 -0.92 -10.17 -32.00
N LYS A 325 -0.76 -10.30 -33.32
CA LYS A 325 -0.79 -9.17 -34.24
C LYS A 325 -2.22 -8.85 -34.67
N PHE A 326 -2.54 -7.56 -34.68
CA PHE A 326 -3.77 -7.09 -35.27
C PHE A 326 -3.73 -7.18 -36.79
N ASP A 327 -4.89 -7.37 -37.39
CA ASP A 327 -5.13 -7.12 -38.80
C ASP A 327 -5.77 -5.73 -38.96
N LEU A 328 -5.33 -4.98 -39.97
CA LEU A 328 -5.80 -3.61 -40.21
C LEU A 328 -7.31 -3.53 -40.44
N GLU A 329 -7.87 -4.51 -41.16
CA GLU A 329 -9.32 -4.52 -41.44
C GLU A 329 -10.12 -4.88 -40.18
N ALA A 330 -9.56 -5.74 -39.30
CA ALA A 330 -10.19 -6.07 -38.02
C ALA A 330 -10.16 -4.91 -37.03
N LEU A 331 -9.25 -3.95 -37.17
CA LEU A 331 -9.20 -2.74 -36.34
C LEU A 331 -10.19 -1.66 -36.75
N LYS A 332 -10.81 -1.78 -37.96
CA LYS A 332 -11.77 -0.80 -38.44
C LYS A 332 -13.20 -1.24 -38.09
N ALA A 333 -13.86 -0.51 -37.22
CA ALA A 333 -15.28 -0.71 -36.89
C ALA A 333 -16.19 -0.27 -38.04
N ARG A 334 -15.73 0.68 -38.87
CA ARG A 334 -16.42 1.19 -40.05
C ARG A 334 -15.45 1.37 -41.20
N ASP A 335 -15.98 1.14 -42.42
CA ASP A 335 -15.26 1.42 -43.64
C ASP A 335 -14.90 2.90 -43.76
N ALA A 336 -13.63 3.15 -44.03
CA ALA A 336 -13.07 4.48 -44.26
C ALA A 336 -12.74 4.69 -45.75
N HIS A 337 -13.50 4.06 -46.69
CA HIS A 337 -13.28 4.16 -48.12
C HIS A 337 -13.29 5.60 -48.64
N ASP A 338 -13.99 6.51 -47.96
CA ASP A 338 -14.07 7.92 -48.33
C ASP A 338 -12.83 8.71 -47.87
N VAL A 339 -11.93 8.13 -47.05
CA VAL A 339 -10.70 8.79 -46.58
C VAL A 339 -9.55 8.43 -47.49
N THR A 340 -9.51 9.05 -48.65
CA THR A 340 -8.45 8.82 -49.64
C THR A 340 -7.39 9.94 -49.64
N GLN A 341 -6.18 9.63 -50.12
CA GLN A 341 -5.13 10.63 -50.23
C GLN A 341 -5.51 11.77 -51.21
N ALA A 342 -6.41 11.53 -52.14
CA ALA A 342 -6.96 12.57 -53.02
C ALA A 342 -7.86 13.56 -52.24
N GLN A 343 -8.58 13.11 -51.26
CA GLN A 343 -9.44 13.96 -50.44
C GLN A 343 -8.70 14.57 -49.23
N TYR A 344 -7.73 13.84 -48.67
CA TYR A 344 -6.92 14.28 -47.51
C TYR A 344 -5.44 14.13 -47.83
N PRO A 345 -4.86 15.02 -48.66
CA PRO A 345 -3.47 14.92 -49.12
C PRO A 345 -2.49 15.25 -47.99
N ASP A 346 -1.34 14.56 -47.98
CA ASP A 346 -0.24 14.85 -47.04
C ASP A 346 0.52 16.13 -47.43
N HIS A 347 0.30 16.66 -48.62
CA HIS A 347 0.91 17.89 -49.09
C HIS A 347 -0.09 18.71 -49.92
N LEU A 348 -0.12 20.02 -49.70
CA LEU A 348 -0.84 20.96 -50.56
C LEU A 348 0.14 21.73 -51.42
N THR A 349 -0.13 21.75 -52.74
CA THR A 349 0.67 22.54 -53.68
C THR A 349 0.07 23.94 -53.83
N LEU A 350 0.76 24.95 -53.30
CA LEU A 350 0.37 26.35 -53.39
C LEU A 350 1.47 27.13 -54.12
N ALA A 351 1.08 27.91 -55.13
CA ALA A 351 2.03 28.67 -55.97
C ALA A 351 3.20 27.83 -56.56
N GLY A 352 2.97 26.54 -56.83
CA GLY A 352 3.99 25.64 -57.38
C GLY A 352 4.92 25.00 -56.33
N VAL A 353 4.72 25.26 -55.05
CA VAL A 353 5.50 24.69 -53.97
C VAL A 353 4.60 23.74 -53.12
N ALA A 354 5.10 22.52 -52.82
CA ALA A 354 4.40 21.55 -51.99
C ALA A 354 4.73 21.78 -50.51
N TYR A 355 3.71 21.98 -49.68
CA TYR A 355 3.81 22.17 -48.26
C TYR A 355 3.21 20.99 -47.52
N PRO A 356 3.87 20.47 -46.47
CA PRO A 356 3.32 19.39 -45.61
C PRO A 356 2.03 19.82 -44.92
N VAL A 357 1.07 18.89 -44.85
CA VAL A 357 -0.21 19.06 -44.18
C VAL A 357 -0.34 17.99 -43.12
N SER A 358 -0.73 18.39 -41.92
CA SER A 358 -1.14 17.50 -40.83
C SER A 358 -2.59 17.74 -40.46
N TYR A 359 -3.22 16.69 -39.94
CA TYR A 359 -4.62 16.69 -39.54
C TYR A 359 -4.68 16.37 -38.04
N HIS A 360 -5.47 17.12 -37.31
CA HIS A 360 -5.74 16.88 -35.91
C HIS A 360 -7.23 17.08 -35.63
N PHE A 361 -7.85 16.12 -34.93
CA PHE A 361 -9.24 16.22 -34.54
C PHE A 361 -9.39 16.15 -33.03
N ASP A 362 -9.31 17.30 -32.38
CA ASP A 362 -9.64 17.52 -30.97
C ASP A 362 -10.29 18.90 -30.86
N PRO A 363 -11.65 18.98 -30.76
CA PRO A 363 -12.37 20.25 -30.72
C PRO A 363 -11.97 21.14 -29.54
N ASP A 364 -11.31 20.62 -28.50
CA ASP A 364 -10.85 21.36 -27.34
C ASP A 364 -9.39 21.85 -27.47
N ALA A 365 -8.65 21.40 -28.50
CA ALA A 365 -7.27 21.76 -28.75
C ALA A 365 -7.14 23.02 -29.61
N GLU A 366 -6.10 23.83 -29.39
CA GLU A 366 -5.82 25.04 -30.18
C GLU A 366 -5.42 24.72 -31.64
N ASP A 367 -4.87 23.55 -31.88
CA ASP A 367 -4.43 23.05 -33.20
C ASP A 367 -5.44 22.11 -33.88
N ASP A 368 -6.71 22.10 -33.40
CA ASP A 368 -7.78 21.33 -34.07
C ASP A 368 -7.95 21.76 -35.54
N GLY A 369 -7.95 20.80 -36.40
CA GLY A 369 -8.20 21.01 -37.83
C GLY A 369 -7.07 20.59 -38.75
N VAL A 370 -6.82 21.41 -39.75
CA VAL A 370 -5.78 21.20 -40.80
C VAL A 370 -4.64 22.21 -40.59
N THR A 371 -3.46 21.69 -40.32
CA THR A 371 -2.26 22.51 -40.13
C THR A 371 -1.34 22.41 -41.34
N LEU A 372 -1.05 23.55 -41.95
CA LEU A 372 -0.09 23.67 -43.05
C LEU A 372 1.26 24.13 -42.51
N THR A 373 2.31 23.33 -42.71
CA THR A 373 3.67 23.70 -42.29
C THR A 373 4.37 24.48 -43.37
N VAL A 374 4.68 25.75 -43.13
CA VAL A 374 5.28 26.67 -44.11
C VAL A 374 6.58 27.25 -43.54
N PRO A 375 7.71 27.22 -44.30
CA PRO A 375 8.91 27.96 -43.93
C PRO A 375 8.63 29.46 -43.83
N ALA A 376 9.11 30.15 -42.79
CA ALA A 376 8.84 31.56 -42.55
C ALA A 376 9.17 32.47 -43.71
N ALA A 377 10.22 32.18 -44.49
CA ALA A 377 10.60 32.93 -45.69
C ALA A 377 9.58 32.84 -46.83
N MET A 378 8.72 31.83 -46.86
CA MET A 378 7.72 31.61 -47.89
C MET A 378 6.33 32.16 -47.54
N LEU A 379 6.11 32.55 -46.27
CA LEU A 379 4.83 33.09 -45.78
C LEU A 379 4.29 34.27 -46.63
N PRO A 380 5.11 35.28 -47.06
CA PRO A 380 4.62 36.38 -47.85
C PRO A 380 4.17 35.99 -49.28
N GLN A 381 4.56 34.81 -49.77
CA GLN A 381 4.25 34.31 -51.10
C GLN A 381 2.98 33.47 -51.14
N LEU A 382 2.40 33.15 -49.98
CA LEU A 382 1.18 32.37 -49.90
C LEU A 382 -0.03 33.23 -50.31
N PRO A 383 -0.83 32.78 -51.30
CA PRO A 383 -2.07 33.47 -51.61
C PRO A 383 -3.10 33.21 -50.52
N ALA A 384 -3.47 34.23 -49.75
CA ALA A 384 -4.37 34.12 -48.62
C ALA A 384 -5.69 33.40 -48.95
N HIS A 385 -6.26 33.62 -50.12
CA HIS A 385 -7.48 32.99 -50.59
C HIS A 385 -7.36 31.48 -50.87
N ALA A 386 -6.14 30.98 -51.10
CA ALA A 386 -5.95 29.55 -51.36
C ALA A 386 -6.17 28.71 -50.10
N LEU A 387 -5.94 29.27 -48.92
CA LEU A 387 -6.17 28.60 -47.62
C LEU A 387 -7.68 28.52 -47.28
N ASP A 388 -8.51 29.35 -47.91
CA ASP A 388 -9.95 29.31 -47.68
C ASP A 388 -10.61 28.04 -48.21
N TRP A 389 -9.99 27.34 -49.15
CA TRP A 389 -10.56 26.12 -49.73
C TRP A 389 -10.23 24.84 -48.96
N LEU A 390 -9.37 24.91 -47.97
CA LEU A 390 -8.94 23.74 -47.15
C LEU A 390 -8.46 22.58 -48.03
N VAL A 391 -8.75 21.36 -47.57
CA VAL A 391 -8.54 20.12 -48.33
C VAL A 391 -9.85 19.63 -48.93
N PRO A 392 -9.84 18.90 -50.07
CA PRO A 392 -11.06 18.46 -50.75
C PRO A 392 -12.04 17.73 -49.84
N GLY A 393 -11.57 16.86 -48.94
CA GLY A 393 -12.41 16.08 -48.03
C GLY A 393 -13.21 16.91 -47.01
N LEU A 394 -12.73 18.09 -46.61
CA LEU A 394 -13.40 18.99 -45.68
C LEU A 394 -14.26 20.07 -46.35
N LEU A 395 -14.19 20.19 -47.67
CA LEU A 395 -14.91 21.24 -48.39
C LEU A 395 -16.43 21.15 -48.22
N ARG A 396 -16.98 19.93 -48.25
CA ARG A 396 -18.40 19.70 -48.05
C ARG A 396 -18.88 20.17 -46.66
N GLU A 397 -18.16 19.85 -45.63
CA GLU A 397 -18.49 20.24 -44.25
C GLU A 397 -18.40 21.76 -44.07
N LYS A 398 -17.35 22.37 -44.62
CA LYS A 398 -17.22 23.83 -44.64
C LYS A 398 -18.41 24.50 -45.34
N CYS A 399 -18.80 24.02 -46.53
CA CYS A 399 -19.98 24.54 -47.21
C CYS A 399 -21.27 24.41 -46.37
N ILE A 400 -21.45 23.26 -45.72
CA ILE A 400 -22.61 23.05 -44.82
C ILE A 400 -22.58 24.01 -43.64
N ALA A 401 -21.43 24.19 -43.01
CA ALA A 401 -21.27 25.11 -41.88
C ALA A 401 -21.51 26.57 -42.30
N LEU A 402 -20.98 26.98 -43.42
CA LEU A 402 -21.23 28.32 -44.01
C LEU A 402 -22.72 28.54 -44.31
N LEU A 403 -23.39 27.56 -44.95
CA LEU A 403 -24.83 27.63 -45.18
C LEU A 403 -25.66 27.70 -43.91
N LYS A 404 -25.26 26.97 -42.86
CA LYS A 404 -25.92 27.02 -41.54
C LYS A 404 -25.70 28.37 -40.84
N SER A 405 -24.59 29.02 -41.02
CA SER A 405 -24.25 30.32 -40.41
C SER A 405 -24.98 31.49 -41.09
N LEU A 406 -25.54 31.33 -42.29
CA LEU A 406 -26.29 32.35 -42.97
C LEU A 406 -27.55 32.78 -42.21
N PRO A 407 -27.92 34.06 -42.23
CA PRO A 407 -29.20 34.54 -41.72
C PRO A 407 -30.36 33.74 -42.37
N LYS A 408 -31.43 33.51 -41.60
CA LYS A 408 -32.57 32.69 -42.03
C LYS A 408 -33.19 33.11 -43.39
N SER A 409 -33.18 34.42 -43.68
CA SER A 409 -33.68 34.99 -44.93
C SER A 409 -32.84 34.53 -46.15
N LEU A 410 -31.52 34.60 -46.07
CA LEU A 410 -30.59 34.17 -47.11
C LEU A 410 -30.55 32.65 -47.27
N ARG A 411 -30.57 31.94 -46.17
CA ARG A 411 -30.56 30.46 -46.16
C ARG A 411 -31.77 29.87 -46.91
N ARG A 412 -32.96 30.48 -46.79
CA ARG A 412 -34.16 30.06 -47.50
C ARG A 412 -34.01 30.21 -49.02
N GLN A 413 -33.35 31.26 -49.49
CA GLN A 413 -33.15 31.49 -50.93
C GLN A 413 -32.20 30.46 -51.54
N VAL A 414 -31.13 30.09 -50.83
CA VAL A 414 -30.15 29.10 -51.29
C VAL A 414 -30.76 27.69 -51.32
N VAL A 415 -31.55 27.29 -50.33
CA VAL A 415 -32.18 25.95 -50.27
C VAL A 415 -33.34 25.78 -51.29
N GLN A 416 -34.02 26.86 -51.69
CA GLN A 416 -35.08 26.79 -52.71
C GLN A 416 -34.55 26.62 -54.12
N ASN A 417 -33.31 26.98 -54.41
CA ASN A 417 -32.71 26.84 -55.72
C ASN A 417 -31.97 25.50 -55.96
N THR A 418 -32.04 24.56 -55.01
CA THR A 418 -31.36 23.24 -55.07
C THR A 418 -32.37 22.08 -55.20
N ARG A 419 -33.56 22.31 -55.79
CA ARG A 419 -34.50 21.25 -56.21
C ARG A 419 -34.38 20.97 -57.70
#